data_76557bf3fe0d9562f1d74bd893fba67c
#
_entry.id   76557bf3fe0d9562f1d74bd893fba67c
#
_cell.length_a   1.000
_cell.length_b   1.000
_cell.length_c   1.000
_cell.angle_alpha   90.00
_cell.angle_beta   90.00
_cell.angle_gamma   90.00
#
_symmetry.space_group_name_H-M   'P 1'
#
loop_
_entity.id
_entity.type
_entity.pdbx_description
1 polymer ?
#
loop_
_entity_poly.entity_id
_entity_poly.type
_entity_poly.pdbx_seq_one_letter_code
_entity_poly.pdbx_strand_id
1 'polypeptide(L)'
;MIAPDTSVLIPALAPSYEGHERCLAALAGRSPRLISHVAFETTSVLSRMPEGLRMAPVTVREALDQDFPEAWIALDAHAQRACLDRAVDAGLRGGALYDALIAATAREHGATLLSADRRARDAYEAMGARVEYMQG
;
A
#
# COMPACT_ATOMS: atom_id res chain seq x y z
N MET A 1 -12.47 -0.52 8.18
CA MET A 1 -11.01 -0.54 8.20
C MET A 1 -10.49 -0.08 6.85
N ILE A 2 -9.55 0.83 6.83
CA ILE A 2 -8.85 1.22 5.59
C ILE A 2 -7.38 0.87 5.67
N ALA A 3 -6.78 0.68 4.48
CA ALA A 3 -5.36 0.44 4.36
C ALA A 3 -4.85 1.17 3.10
N PRO A 4 -3.84 2.04 3.23
CA PRO A 4 -3.29 2.70 2.05
C PRO A 4 -2.44 1.73 1.24
N ASP A 5 -2.46 1.90 -0.08
CA ASP A 5 -1.43 1.31 -0.92
C ASP A 5 -0.23 2.27 -1.02
N THR A 6 0.80 1.88 -1.77
CA THR A 6 2.02 2.69 -1.86
C THR A 6 1.79 4.04 -2.54
N SER A 7 0.81 4.14 -3.44
CA SER A 7 0.49 5.39 -4.13
C SER A 7 -0.03 6.48 -3.18
N VAL A 8 -0.59 6.08 -2.03
CA VAL A 8 -1.05 6.99 -0.99
C VAL A 8 -0.01 7.13 0.13
N LEU A 9 0.59 6.03 0.57
CA LEU A 9 1.50 6.07 1.71
C LEU A 9 2.80 6.82 1.41
N ILE A 10 3.37 6.63 0.23
CA ILE A 10 4.61 7.32 -0.15
C ILE A 10 4.44 8.84 -0.10
N PRO A 11 3.44 9.44 -0.78
CA PRO A 11 3.24 10.88 -0.66
C PRO A 11 2.88 11.32 0.76
N ALA A 12 2.14 10.51 1.51
CA ALA A 12 1.76 10.86 2.88
C ALA A 12 2.97 11.02 3.80
N LEU A 13 4.03 10.24 3.59
CA LEU A 13 5.25 10.29 4.40
C LEU A 13 6.30 11.27 3.87
N ALA A 14 6.24 11.64 2.60
CA ALA A 14 7.29 12.42 1.95
C ALA A 14 6.78 13.82 1.57
N PRO A 15 7.13 14.87 2.35
CA PRO A 15 6.66 16.23 2.08
C PRO A 15 7.04 16.78 0.70
N SER A 16 8.08 16.22 0.07
CA SER A 16 8.52 16.64 -1.25
C SER A 16 7.63 16.13 -2.39
N TYR A 17 6.77 15.15 -2.12
CA TYR A 17 5.87 14.62 -3.14
C TYR A 17 4.67 15.51 -3.37
N GLU A 18 4.29 15.64 -4.64
CA GLU A 18 3.01 16.23 -4.99
C GLU A 18 1.89 15.38 -4.37
N GLY A 19 0.90 16.04 -3.79
CA GLY A 19 -0.19 15.35 -3.13
C GLY A 19 0.07 14.95 -1.69
N HIS A 20 1.23 15.33 -1.12
CA HIS A 20 1.57 15.04 0.27
C HIS A 20 0.44 15.37 1.24
N GLU A 21 -0.03 16.62 1.23
CA GLU A 21 -1.07 17.06 2.15
C GLU A 21 -2.39 16.34 1.93
N ARG A 22 -2.74 16.10 0.68
CA ARG A 22 -3.98 15.40 0.33
C ARG A 22 -3.95 13.94 0.81
N CYS A 23 -2.84 13.25 0.60
CA CYS A 23 -2.70 11.88 1.06
C CYS A 23 -2.67 11.79 2.58
N LEU A 24 -1.96 12.70 3.23
CA LEU A 24 -1.92 12.75 4.69
C LEU A 24 -3.32 12.99 5.27
N ALA A 25 -4.07 13.94 4.69
CA ALA A 25 -5.43 14.24 5.11
C ALA A 25 -6.37 13.05 4.92
N ALA A 26 -6.17 12.27 3.85
CA ALA A 26 -7.00 11.10 3.57
C ALA A 26 -6.86 9.99 4.61
N LEU A 27 -5.73 9.94 5.30
CA LEU A 27 -5.47 8.95 6.36
C LEU A 27 -5.85 9.47 7.75
N ALA A 28 -5.85 10.77 7.93
CA ALA A 28 -6.02 11.39 9.25
C ALA A 28 -7.36 11.00 9.90
N GLY A 29 -7.31 10.59 11.16
CA GLY A 29 -8.49 10.24 11.97
C GLY A 29 -9.19 8.95 11.57
N ARG A 30 -8.64 8.18 10.65
CA ARG A 30 -9.27 6.95 10.15
C ARG A 30 -8.65 5.66 10.68
N SER A 31 -7.64 5.75 11.53
CA SER A 31 -6.93 4.61 12.11
C SER A 31 -6.54 3.59 11.05
N PRO A 32 -5.76 3.99 10.02
CA PRO A 32 -5.41 3.10 8.93
C PRO A 32 -4.58 1.91 9.38
N ARG A 33 -4.74 0.78 8.69
CA ARG A 33 -3.92 -0.41 8.94
C ARG A 33 -2.83 -0.50 7.88
N LEU A 34 -1.68 -1.01 8.26
CA LEU A 34 -0.53 -1.12 7.38
C LEU A 34 -0.39 -2.54 6.86
N ILE A 35 -0.40 -2.66 5.53
CA ILE A 35 -0.11 -3.93 4.86
C ILE A 35 1.40 -4.12 4.82
N SER A 36 1.88 -5.28 5.26
CA SER A 36 3.33 -5.58 5.34
C SER A 36 4.07 -5.28 4.04
N HIS A 37 3.55 -5.72 2.91
CA HIS A 37 4.20 -5.48 1.63
C HIS A 37 4.32 -3.98 1.32
N VAL A 38 3.28 -3.21 1.66
CA VAL A 38 3.28 -1.75 1.47
C VAL A 38 4.36 -1.09 2.32
N ALA A 39 4.56 -1.57 3.56
CA ALA A 39 5.61 -1.04 4.44
C ALA A 39 7.00 -1.23 3.83
N PHE A 40 7.30 -2.42 3.31
CA PHE A 40 8.59 -2.70 2.67
C PHE A 40 8.78 -1.89 1.40
N GLU A 41 7.79 -1.86 0.54
CA GLU A 41 7.86 -1.14 -0.74
C GLU A 41 8.04 0.36 -0.53
N THR A 42 7.28 0.94 0.40
CA THR A 42 7.39 2.36 0.75
C THR A 42 8.78 2.70 1.28
N THR A 43 9.31 1.88 2.19
CA THR A 43 10.64 2.07 2.75
C THR A 43 11.71 1.96 1.67
N SER A 44 11.57 0.96 0.79
CA SER A 44 12.48 0.79 -0.35
C SER A 44 12.51 2.02 -1.25
N VAL A 45 11.35 2.50 -1.67
CA VAL A 45 11.26 3.67 -2.56
C VAL A 45 11.85 4.91 -1.91
N LEU A 46 11.44 5.23 -0.68
CA LEU A 46 11.87 6.45 -0.01
C LEU A 46 13.36 6.47 0.32
N SER A 47 13.94 5.29 0.61
CA SER A 47 15.37 5.19 0.95
C SER A 47 16.30 5.25 -0.25
N ARG A 48 15.80 5.07 -1.48
CA ARG A 48 16.59 5.14 -2.71
C ARG A 48 16.26 6.33 -3.59
N MET A 49 15.55 7.32 -3.05
CA MET A 49 15.30 8.58 -3.75
C MET A 49 16.61 9.32 -4.00
N PRO A 50 16.66 10.25 -4.98
CA PRO A 50 17.83 11.09 -5.19
C PRO A 50 18.26 11.81 -3.92
N GLU A 51 19.56 12.13 -3.84
CA GLU A 51 20.13 12.88 -2.72
C GLU A 51 19.34 14.17 -2.51
N GLY A 52 19.07 14.48 -1.23
CA GLY A 52 18.26 15.64 -0.85
C GLY A 52 16.78 15.32 -0.73
N LEU A 53 16.31 14.24 -1.35
CA LEU A 53 14.90 13.80 -1.28
C LEU A 53 14.74 12.48 -0.51
N ARG A 54 15.82 11.70 -0.40
CA ARG A 54 15.74 10.39 0.24
C ARG A 54 15.54 10.49 1.74
N MET A 55 14.82 9.51 2.26
CA MET A 55 14.61 9.35 3.69
C MET A 55 15.39 8.13 4.18
N ALA A 56 16.11 8.28 5.29
CA ALA A 56 16.80 7.14 5.88
C ALA A 56 15.78 6.07 6.31
N PRO A 57 16.09 4.77 6.15
CA PRO A 57 15.16 3.72 6.56
C PRO A 57 14.70 3.84 8.02
N VAL A 58 15.57 4.26 8.94
CA VAL A 58 15.19 4.46 10.34
C VAL A 58 14.13 5.54 10.49
N THR A 59 14.22 6.61 9.70
CA THR A 59 13.23 7.70 9.73
C THR A 59 11.88 7.22 9.21
N VAL A 60 11.88 6.45 8.13
CA VAL A 60 10.63 5.86 7.60
C VAL A 60 10.02 4.93 8.64
N ARG A 61 10.82 4.07 9.27
CA ARG A 61 10.33 3.15 10.30
C ARG A 61 9.69 3.89 11.46
N GLU A 62 10.29 4.96 11.93
CA GLU A 62 9.74 5.77 13.02
C GLU A 62 8.39 6.36 12.64
N ALA A 63 8.26 6.88 11.41
CA ALA A 63 6.99 7.41 10.92
C ALA A 63 5.92 6.33 10.83
N LEU A 64 6.28 5.14 10.32
CA LEU A 64 5.34 4.02 10.25
C LEU A 64 4.87 3.56 11.63
N ASP A 65 5.78 3.48 12.60
CA ASP A 65 5.44 3.09 13.96
C ASP A 65 4.49 4.11 14.61
N GLN A 66 4.72 5.39 14.36
CA GLN A 66 3.88 6.46 14.90
C GLN A 66 2.50 6.48 14.26
N ASP A 67 2.43 6.35 12.93
CA ASP A 67 1.19 6.50 12.18
C ASP A 67 0.35 5.21 12.14
N PHE A 68 0.99 4.06 12.36
CA PHE A 68 0.33 2.74 12.33
C PHE A 68 0.66 1.96 13.61
N PRO A 69 0.06 2.37 14.74
CA PRO A 69 0.39 1.72 16.04
C PRO A 69 -0.16 0.31 16.18
N GLU A 70 -1.12 -0.09 15.35
CA GLU A 70 -1.69 -1.42 15.41
C GLU A 70 -0.84 -2.43 14.62
N ALA A 71 -1.05 -3.72 14.91
CA ALA A 71 -0.34 -4.79 14.20
C ALA A 71 -0.55 -4.68 12.69
N TRP A 72 0.52 -4.91 11.94
CA TRP A 72 0.44 -4.96 10.49
C TRP A 72 -0.44 -6.12 10.04
N ILE A 73 -1.02 -5.99 8.85
CA ILE A 73 -1.81 -7.05 8.25
C ILE A 73 -1.03 -7.69 7.08
N ALA A 74 -1.13 -9.00 6.99
CA ALA A 74 -0.43 -9.78 5.97
C ALA A 74 -1.20 -11.07 5.70
N LEU A 75 -0.92 -11.69 4.55
CA LEU A 75 -1.38 -13.05 4.26
C LEU A 75 -0.37 -14.04 4.81
N ASP A 76 -0.84 -15.18 5.31
CA ASP A 76 0.05 -16.30 5.61
C ASP A 76 0.56 -16.94 4.31
N ALA A 77 1.49 -17.89 4.42
CA ALA A 77 2.11 -18.52 3.26
C ALA A 77 1.08 -19.24 2.37
N HIS A 78 0.11 -19.91 2.97
CA HIS A 78 -0.94 -20.60 2.22
C HIS A 78 -1.78 -19.63 1.41
N ALA A 79 -2.21 -18.53 2.03
CA ALA A 79 -3.01 -17.50 1.36
C ALA A 79 -2.20 -16.76 0.28
N GLN A 80 -0.90 -16.56 0.50
CA GLN A 80 -0.03 -15.97 -0.51
C GLN A 80 0.06 -16.87 -1.75
N ARG A 81 0.17 -18.19 -1.54
CA ARG A 81 0.20 -19.16 -2.64
C ARG A 81 -1.10 -19.11 -3.46
N ALA A 82 -2.24 -19.08 -2.78
CA ALA A 82 -3.53 -18.97 -3.44
C ALA A 82 -3.67 -17.65 -4.20
N CYS A 83 -3.17 -16.57 -3.64
CA CYS A 83 -3.15 -15.27 -4.30
C CYS A 83 -2.32 -15.31 -5.59
N LEU A 84 -1.14 -15.90 -5.53
CA LEU A 84 -0.28 -16.03 -6.71
C LEU A 84 -0.97 -16.84 -7.82
N ASP A 85 -1.57 -17.98 -7.47
CA ASP A 85 -2.29 -18.82 -8.43
C ASP A 85 -3.43 -18.04 -9.10
N ARG A 86 -4.22 -17.32 -8.32
CA ARG A 86 -5.33 -16.51 -8.84
C ARG A 86 -4.83 -15.38 -9.74
N ALA A 87 -3.75 -14.69 -9.35
CA ALA A 87 -3.18 -13.61 -10.12
C ALA A 87 -2.64 -14.10 -11.47
N VAL A 88 -1.95 -15.23 -11.47
CA VAL A 88 -1.43 -15.85 -12.69
C VAL A 88 -2.59 -16.27 -13.61
N ASP A 89 -3.62 -16.88 -13.07
CA ASP A 89 -4.81 -17.28 -13.84
C ASP A 89 -5.55 -16.08 -14.43
N ALA A 90 -5.48 -14.93 -13.77
CA ALA A 90 -6.06 -13.67 -14.27
C ALA A 90 -5.17 -12.98 -15.30
N GLY A 91 -4.01 -13.53 -15.63
CA GLY A 91 -3.08 -12.97 -16.62
C GLY A 91 -2.23 -11.82 -16.11
N LEU A 92 -2.16 -11.61 -14.80
CA LEU A 92 -1.33 -10.55 -14.22
C LEU A 92 0.14 -10.91 -14.30
N ARG A 93 0.99 -9.90 -14.49
CA ARG A 93 2.44 -10.07 -14.56
C ARG A 93 3.17 -8.82 -14.07
N GLY A 94 4.46 -8.97 -13.78
CA GLY A 94 5.30 -7.85 -13.33
C GLY A 94 4.77 -7.23 -12.05
N GLY A 95 4.75 -5.91 -12.00
CA GLY A 95 4.29 -5.17 -10.82
C GLY A 95 2.86 -5.45 -10.42
N ALA A 96 2.01 -5.86 -11.36
CA ALA A 96 0.62 -6.21 -11.08
C ALA A 96 0.49 -7.40 -10.12
N LEU A 97 1.52 -8.27 -10.05
CA LEU A 97 1.52 -9.37 -9.08
C LEU A 97 1.63 -8.85 -7.64
N TYR A 98 2.39 -7.79 -7.41
CA TYR A 98 2.48 -7.15 -6.09
C TYR A 98 1.19 -6.39 -5.76
N ASP A 99 0.57 -5.75 -6.75
CA ASP A 99 -0.74 -5.14 -6.56
C ASP A 99 -1.78 -6.18 -6.16
N ALA A 100 -1.72 -7.37 -6.78
CA ALA A 100 -2.60 -8.49 -6.40
C ALA A 100 -2.37 -8.92 -4.95
N LEU A 101 -1.12 -8.99 -4.50
CA LEU A 101 -0.80 -9.34 -3.12
C LEU A 101 -1.37 -8.32 -2.13
N ILE A 102 -1.23 -7.04 -2.43
CA ILE A 102 -1.77 -5.95 -1.62
C ILE A 102 -3.30 -6.06 -1.55
N ALA A 103 -3.95 -6.26 -2.69
CA ALA A 103 -5.40 -6.36 -2.76
C ALA A 103 -5.93 -7.58 -2.01
N ALA A 104 -5.30 -8.73 -2.18
CA ALA A 104 -5.70 -9.95 -1.49
C ALA A 104 -5.54 -9.82 0.03
N THR A 105 -4.50 -9.15 0.48
CA THR A 105 -4.26 -8.88 1.90
C THR A 105 -5.39 -8.01 2.46
N ALA A 106 -5.74 -6.93 1.78
CA ALA A 106 -6.83 -6.05 2.20
C ALA A 106 -8.15 -6.82 2.28
N ARG A 107 -8.46 -7.60 1.25
CA ARG A 107 -9.70 -8.38 1.20
C ARG A 107 -9.80 -9.37 2.35
N GLU A 108 -8.74 -10.11 2.64
CA GLU A 108 -8.76 -11.11 3.71
C GLU A 108 -9.01 -10.49 5.08
N HIS A 109 -8.48 -9.30 5.31
CA HIS A 109 -8.65 -8.60 6.58
C HIS A 109 -9.86 -7.67 6.61
N GLY A 110 -10.70 -7.69 5.58
CA GLY A 110 -11.89 -6.84 5.53
C GLY A 110 -11.60 -5.35 5.40
N ALA A 111 -10.42 -5.01 4.89
CA ALA A 111 -10.00 -3.62 4.71
C ALA A 111 -10.39 -3.10 3.32
N THR A 112 -10.72 -1.83 3.24
CA THR A 112 -10.85 -1.11 1.98
C THR A 112 -9.51 -0.47 1.66
N LEU A 113 -8.98 -0.73 0.46
CA LEU A 113 -7.75 -0.07 0.00
C LEU A 113 -8.04 1.41 -0.28
N LEU A 114 -7.13 2.26 0.14
CA LEU A 114 -7.10 3.65 -0.27
C LEU A 114 -5.99 3.79 -1.30
N SER A 115 -6.33 4.22 -2.51
CA SER A 115 -5.40 4.26 -3.65
C SER A 115 -5.52 5.55 -4.44
N ALA A 116 -4.40 5.98 -5.01
CA ALA A 116 -4.34 7.06 -5.98
C ALA A 116 -3.85 6.55 -7.35
N ASP A 117 -3.68 5.24 -7.50
CA ASP A 117 -3.16 4.60 -8.71
C ASP A 117 -4.24 3.83 -9.46
N ARG A 118 -4.83 4.49 -10.46
CA ARG A 118 -5.86 3.86 -11.27
C ARG A 118 -5.31 2.78 -12.21
N ARG A 119 -4.01 2.72 -12.43
CA ARG A 119 -3.39 1.67 -13.25
C ARG A 119 -3.42 0.32 -12.55
N ALA A 120 -3.51 0.30 -11.22
CA ALA A 120 -3.64 -0.92 -10.44
C ALA A 120 -5.05 -1.48 -10.41
N ARG A 121 -6.02 -0.77 -10.99
CA ARG A 121 -7.45 -1.11 -10.93
C ARG A 121 -7.74 -2.54 -11.34
N ASP A 122 -7.20 -2.98 -12.47
CA ASP A 122 -7.49 -4.33 -12.99
C ASP A 122 -6.98 -5.41 -12.04
N ALA A 123 -5.79 -5.23 -11.46
CA ALA A 123 -5.25 -6.16 -10.48
C ALA A 123 -6.11 -6.18 -9.21
N TYR A 124 -6.53 -5.01 -8.73
CA TYR A 124 -7.37 -4.91 -7.54
C TYR A 124 -8.74 -5.56 -7.77
N GLU A 125 -9.36 -5.34 -8.91
CA GLU A 125 -10.62 -5.98 -9.26
C GLU A 125 -10.48 -7.50 -9.38
N ALA A 126 -9.40 -7.98 -10.00
CA ALA A 126 -9.14 -9.40 -10.16
C ALA A 126 -9.06 -10.13 -8.81
N MET A 127 -8.56 -9.46 -7.78
CA MET A 127 -8.47 -10.03 -6.44
C MET A 127 -9.72 -9.74 -5.58
N GLY A 128 -10.69 -9.01 -6.10
CA GLY A 128 -11.95 -8.74 -5.41
C GLY A 128 -11.81 -7.76 -4.24
N ALA A 129 -10.84 -6.87 -4.27
CA ALA A 129 -10.65 -5.86 -3.24
C ALA A 129 -11.65 -4.71 -3.41
N ARG A 130 -12.09 -4.16 -2.27
CA ARG A 130 -12.79 -2.89 -2.26
C ARG A 130 -11.77 -1.77 -2.26
N VAL A 131 -11.95 -0.79 -3.11
CA VAL A 131 -11.00 0.31 -3.26
C VAL A 131 -11.72 1.65 -3.21
N GLU A 132 -11.18 2.55 -2.40
CA GLU A 132 -11.55 3.95 -2.40
C GLU A 132 -10.44 4.70 -3.15
N TYR A 133 -10.77 5.25 -4.32
CA TYR A 133 -9.79 6.01 -5.09
C TYR A 133 -9.81 7.48 -4.68
N MET A 134 -8.62 8.03 -4.48
CA MET A 134 -8.51 9.45 -4.19
C MET A 134 -8.82 10.26 -5.44
N GLN A 135 -9.48 11.40 -5.24
CA GLN A 135 -9.78 12.35 -6.29
C GLN A 135 -8.47 13.04 -6.72
N GLY A 136 -8.31 13.11 -8.00
CA GLY A 136 -7.24 13.70 -8.64
C GLY A 136 -6.30 14.49 -8.71
#